data_bdba335be5d96aaeb98c0dbe91e75d08
#
_entry.id   bdba335be5d96aaeb98c0dbe91e75d08
#
_cell.length_a   1.000
_cell.length_b   1.000
_cell.length_c   1.000
_cell.angle_alpha   90.00
_cell.angle_beta   90.00
_cell.angle_gamma   90.00
#
_symmetry.space_group_name_H-M   'P 1'
#
loop_
_entity.id
_entity.type
_entity.pdbx_description
1 polymer ?
#
loop_
_entity_poly.entity_id
_entity_poly.type
_entity_poly.pdbx_seq_one_letter_code
_entity_poly.pdbx_strand_id
1 'polypeptide(L)'
;MNYISAEEGLADSFKEAVFRAGITTADNIVWNEYISVEEIIEKFSKQRSAKIIVIDNLTMYSDELKPIELKKRLLDALPNKLIIFVAHEERKQPYPAIANMAKKMSSVVIHIEGLKAFVTSRFSSGGEIVINEEKADIYWGSAEMETN
;
A
#
# COMPACT_ATOMS: atom_id res chain seq x y z
N MET A 1 9.46 10.27 2.04
CA MET A 1 8.28 9.38 2.21
C MET A 1 8.18 8.97 3.67
N ASN A 2 6.99 8.69 4.17
CA ASN A 2 6.77 8.14 5.50
C ASN A 2 6.02 6.81 5.36
N TYR A 3 6.52 5.76 5.99
CA TYR A 3 5.94 4.41 5.96
C TYR A 3 5.51 4.02 7.37
N ILE A 4 4.27 3.63 7.53
CA ILE A 4 3.68 3.19 8.78
C ILE A 4 3.43 1.68 8.66
N SER A 5 4.27 0.88 9.33
CA SER A 5 4.12 -0.57 9.45
C SER A 5 3.21 -0.86 10.65
N ALA A 6 1.91 -0.74 10.45
CA ALA A 6 0.94 -0.79 11.53
C ALA A 6 0.67 -2.22 12.04
N GLU A 7 0.83 -3.22 11.18
CA GLU A 7 0.59 -4.63 11.54
C GLU A 7 1.85 -5.30 12.07
N GLU A 8 2.93 -5.25 11.31
CA GLU A 8 4.18 -5.96 11.63
C GLU A 8 5.09 -5.14 12.55
N GLY A 9 4.92 -3.83 12.59
CA GLY A 9 5.83 -2.93 13.28
C GLY A 9 7.20 -2.89 12.61
N LEU A 10 8.24 -2.64 13.41
CA LEU A 10 9.63 -2.62 12.95
C LEU A 10 10.40 -3.86 13.42
N ALA A 11 9.75 -5.01 13.40
CA ALA A 11 10.32 -6.30 13.75
C ALA A 11 11.49 -6.70 12.83
N ASP A 12 12.23 -7.73 13.21
CA ASP A 12 13.41 -8.14 12.44
C ASP A 12 13.05 -8.67 11.05
N SER A 13 11.91 -9.35 10.91
CA SER A 13 11.36 -9.76 9.62
C SER A 13 11.15 -8.58 8.66
N PHE A 14 10.62 -7.47 9.19
CA PHE A 14 10.44 -6.23 8.43
C PHE A 14 11.79 -5.63 8.01
N LYS A 15 12.76 -5.57 8.92
CA LYS A 15 14.11 -5.07 8.62
C LYS A 15 14.79 -5.91 7.55
N GLU A 16 14.65 -7.22 7.61
CA GLU A 16 15.16 -8.14 6.58
C GLU A 16 14.49 -7.90 5.22
N ALA A 17 13.18 -7.63 5.19
CA ALA A 17 12.47 -7.31 3.96
C ALA A 17 12.97 -6.00 3.34
N VAL A 18 13.16 -4.96 4.15
CA VAL A 18 13.74 -3.68 3.74
C VAL A 18 15.15 -3.87 3.16
N PHE A 19 15.98 -4.68 3.83
CA PHE A 19 17.34 -5.00 3.36
C PHE A 19 17.30 -5.76 2.02
N ARG A 20 16.46 -6.79 1.88
CA ARG A 20 16.28 -7.53 0.62
C ARG A 20 15.79 -6.65 -0.52
N ALA A 21 15.00 -5.63 -0.22
CA ALA A 21 14.54 -4.65 -1.19
C ALA A 21 15.63 -3.66 -1.62
N GLY A 22 16.83 -3.74 -1.04
CA GLY A 22 17.94 -2.83 -1.34
C GLY A 22 17.73 -1.40 -0.83
N ILE A 23 16.78 -1.21 0.10
CA ILE A 23 16.50 0.11 0.68
C ILE A 23 17.58 0.41 1.74
N THR A 24 18.13 1.61 1.65
CA THR A 24 19.24 2.06 2.49
C THR A 24 18.90 3.34 3.24
N THR A 25 19.78 3.79 4.12
CA THR A 25 19.64 5.08 4.81
C THR A 25 19.75 6.30 3.87
N ALA A 26 20.22 6.12 2.64
CA ALA A 26 20.24 7.17 1.63
C ALA A 26 18.83 7.43 1.04
N ASP A 27 17.92 6.46 1.18
CA ASP A 27 16.54 6.61 0.76
C ASP A 27 15.78 7.42 1.79
N ASN A 28 15.13 8.49 1.37
CA ASN A 28 14.39 9.40 2.25
C ASN A 28 13.08 8.78 2.73
N ILE A 29 13.17 7.67 3.48
CA ILE A 29 12.05 6.96 4.08
C ILE A 29 12.15 7.04 5.60
N VAL A 30 11.10 7.52 6.24
CA VAL A 30 10.94 7.49 7.69
C VAL A 30 9.98 6.35 8.02
N TRP A 31 10.42 5.45 8.85
CA TRP A 31 9.68 4.27 9.30
C TRP A 31 9.00 4.57 10.62
N ASN A 32 7.76 4.14 10.74
CA ASN A 32 7.00 4.20 12.00
C ASN A 32 6.33 2.85 12.22
N GLU A 33 6.18 2.50 13.47
CA GLU A 33 5.23 1.49 13.91
C GLU A 33 3.81 2.07 13.85
N TYR A 34 2.84 1.35 14.40
CA TYR A 34 1.49 1.84 14.50
C TYR A 34 1.44 3.23 15.18
N ILE A 35 0.74 4.14 14.55
CA ILE A 35 0.34 5.45 15.10
C ILE A 35 -1.14 5.65 14.81
N SER A 36 -1.89 6.23 15.74
CA SER A 36 -3.33 6.43 15.60
C SER A 36 -3.71 7.35 14.42
N VAL A 37 -4.96 7.29 13.99
CA VAL A 37 -5.48 8.17 12.93
C VAL A 37 -5.29 9.64 13.29
N GLU A 38 -5.50 10.00 14.56
CA GLU A 38 -5.28 11.36 15.06
C GLU A 38 -3.82 11.79 14.96
N GLU A 39 -2.89 10.92 15.33
CA GLU A 39 -1.46 11.18 15.20
C GLU A 39 -1.02 11.31 13.75
N ILE A 40 -1.58 10.49 12.85
CA ILE A 40 -1.37 10.62 11.41
C ILE A 40 -1.78 12.02 10.94
N ILE A 41 -2.98 12.46 11.30
CA ILE A 41 -3.50 13.77 10.91
C ILE A 41 -2.63 14.88 11.51
N GLU A 42 -2.35 14.83 12.81
CA GLU A 42 -1.52 15.85 13.47
C GLU A 42 -0.12 15.94 12.85
N LYS A 43 0.52 14.79 12.61
CA LYS A 43 1.87 14.72 12.07
C LYS A 43 1.96 15.24 10.64
N PHE A 44 1.01 14.85 9.79
CA PHE A 44 1.10 15.09 8.34
C PHE A 44 0.33 16.30 7.84
N SER A 45 -0.52 16.92 8.62
CA SER A 45 -1.11 18.23 8.30
C SER A 45 -0.09 19.38 8.37
N LYS A 46 1.04 19.19 9.05
CA LYS A 46 2.10 20.19 9.18
C LYS A 46 2.73 20.51 7.82
N GLN A 47 3.04 21.80 7.59
CA GLN A 47 3.46 22.33 6.29
C GLN A 47 4.69 21.63 5.68
N ARG A 48 5.64 21.20 6.49
CA ARG A 48 6.90 20.55 6.03
C ARG A 48 6.91 19.05 6.22
N SER A 49 5.75 18.43 6.45
CA SER A 49 5.65 16.99 6.62
C SER A 49 5.79 16.23 5.30
N ALA A 50 6.02 14.91 5.39
CA ALA A 50 6.15 14.05 4.22
C ALA A 50 4.94 14.19 3.28
N LYS A 51 5.18 14.21 1.98
CA LYS A 51 4.14 14.29 0.95
C LYS A 51 3.56 12.93 0.57
N ILE A 52 4.31 11.86 0.81
CA ILE A 52 3.90 10.48 0.53
C ILE A 52 3.82 9.75 1.86
N ILE A 53 2.69 9.14 2.13
CA ILE A 53 2.39 8.37 3.33
C ILE A 53 1.94 6.99 2.88
N VAL A 54 2.61 5.94 3.36
CA VAL A 54 2.20 4.54 3.19
C VAL A 54 1.62 4.06 4.51
N ILE A 55 0.45 3.46 4.47
CA ILE A 55 -0.23 2.84 5.60
C ILE A 55 -0.33 1.34 5.34
N ASP A 56 0.50 0.59 6.03
CA ASP A 56 0.62 -0.86 5.94
C ASP A 56 0.42 -1.47 7.33
N ASN A 57 -0.69 -2.06 7.64
CA ASN A 57 -1.83 -2.38 6.81
C ASN A 57 -3.06 -1.58 7.27
N LEU A 58 -3.90 -1.18 6.32
CA LEU A 58 -5.12 -0.40 6.61
C LEU A 58 -6.11 -1.18 7.49
N THR A 59 -6.06 -2.50 7.49
CA THR A 59 -6.87 -3.38 8.34
C THR A 59 -6.77 -3.02 9.82
N MET A 60 -5.59 -2.62 10.27
CA MET A 60 -5.31 -2.28 11.68
C MET A 60 -6.09 -1.06 12.17
N TYR A 61 -6.61 -0.26 11.25
CA TYR A 61 -7.39 0.94 11.56
C TYR A 61 -8.90 0.74 11.56
N SER A 62 -9.37 -0.50 11.42
CA SER A 62 -10.80 -0.83 11.30
C SER A 62 -11.62 -0.42 12.52
N ASP A 63 -11.02 -0.42 13.70
CA ASP A 63 -11.66 -0.03 14.96
C ASP A 63 -11.67 1.49 15.16
N GLU A 64 -10.66 2.20 14.67
CA GLU A 64 -10.54 3.65 14.80
C GLU A 64 -11.25 4.42 13.69
N LEU A 65 -11.34 3.83 12.50
CA LEU A 65 -11.78 4.51 11.30
C LEU A 65 -12.83 3.68 10.55
N LYS A 66 -14.09 4.05 10.71
CA LYS A 66 -15.17 3.40 9.95
C LYS A 66 -15.04 3.71 8.45
N PRO A 67 -15.47 2.82 7.55
CA PRO A 67 -15.37 3.03 6.11
C PRO A 67 -15.93 4.37 5.63
N ILE A 68 -17.07 4.80 6.19
CA ILE A 68 -17.72 6.06 5.82
C ILE A 68 -16.92 7.31 6.27
N GLU A 69 -16.08 7.16 7.29
CA GLU A 69 -15.27 8.23 7.87
C GLU A 69 -13.93 8.41 7.14
N LEU A 70 -13.49 7.40 6.38
CA LEU A 70 -12.20 7.39 5.68
C LEU A 70 -11.99 8.70 4.90
N LYS A 71 -12.98 9.11 4.11
CA LYS A 71 -12.88 10.36 3.37
C LYS A 71 -12.84 11.57 4.28
N LYS A 72 -13.87 11.75 5.10
CA LYS A 72 -14.08 12.98 5.88
C LYS A 72 -13.00 13.19 6.94
N ARG A 73 -12.58 12.10 7.60
CA ARG A 73 -11.69 12.19 8.75
C ARG A 73 -10.21 12.13 8.34
N LEU A 74 -9.86 11.29 7.39
CA LEU A 74 -8.44 11.12 7.00
C LEU A 74 -8.11 11.86 5.70
N LEU A 75 -8.81 11.57 4.60
CA LEU A 75 -8.41 12.10 3.29
C LEU A 75 -8.63 13.61 3.19
N ASP A 76 -9.76 14.12 3.67
CA ASP A 76 -10.06 15.55 3.63
C ASP A 76 -9.16 16.37 4.59
N ALA A 77 -8.61 15.73 5.65
CA ALA A 77 -7.62 16.35 6.53
C ALA A 77 -6.22 16.45 5.91
N LEU A 78 -5.93 15.66 4.88
CA LEU A 78 -4.61 15.56 4.24
C LEU A 78 -4.69 15.77 2.72
N PRO A 79 -5.29 16.87 2.22
CA PRO A 79 -5.65 17.03 0.81
C PRO A 79 -4.46 17.11 -0.15
N ASN A 80 -3.27 17.47 0.36
CA ASN A 80 -2.05 17.64 -0.42
C ASN A 80 -1.05 16.48 -0.25
N LYS A 81 -1.54 15.32 0.20
CA LYS A 81 -0.72 14.13 0.40
C LYS A 81 -1.10 13.03 -0.60
N LEU A 82 -0.10 12.30 -1.05
CA LEU A 82 -0.30 11.00 -1.66
C LEU A 82 -0.37 9.96 -0.54
N ILE A 83 -1.52 9.33 -0.38
CA ILE A 83 -1.70 8.27 0.60
C ILE A 83 -1.79 6.95 -0.16
N ILE A 84 -0.94 6.00 0.21
CA ILE A 84 -0.90 4.65 -0.31
C ILE A 84 -1.37 3.72 0.80
N PHE A 85 -2.50 3.05 0.56
CA PHE A 85 -3.02 2.03 1.46
C PHE A 85 -2.57 0.66 0.98
N VAL A 86 -1.98 -0.10 1.89
CA VAL A 86 -1.77 -1.54 1.72
C VAL A 86 -2.88 -2.25 2.50
N ALA A 87 -3.46 -3.27 1.92
CA ALA A 87 -4.51 -4.05 2.58
C ALA A 87 -4.47 -5.49 2.10
N HIS A 88 -4.88 -6.40 2.98
CA HIS A 88 -5.08 -7.79 2.62
C HIS A 88 -6.26 -7.98 1.67
N GLU A 89 -6.19 -9.03 0.90
CA GLU A 89 -7.27 -9.47 0.05
C GLU A 89 -7.82 -10.82 0.57
N GLU A 90 -9.14 -10.92 0.64
CA GLU A 90 -9.83 -12.14 0.96
C GLU A 90 -10.87 -12.44 -0.13
N ARG A 91 -10.86 -13.65 -0.70
CA ARG A 91 -11.76 -14.05 -1.78
C ARG A 91 -11.74 -13.07 -2.97
N LYS A 92 -10.57 -12.60 -3.35
CA LYS A 92 -10.34 -11.63 -4.44
C LYS A 92 -10.99 -10.25 -4.22
N GLN A 93 -11.25 -9.88 -2.98
CA GLN A 93 -11.72 -8.56 -2.60
C GLN A 93 -10.90 -8.01 -1.42
N PRO A 94 -10.59 -6.72 -1.39
CA PRO A 94 -9.93 -6.11 -0.25
C PRO A 94 -10.73 -6.35 1.03
N TYR A 95 -10.05 -6.71 2.08
CA TYR A 95 -10.62 -6.97 3.39
C TYR A 95 -9.88 -6.13 4.46
N PRO A 96 -10.54 -5.59 5.44
CA PRO A 96 -11.99 -5.56 5.72
C PRO A 96 -12.74 -4.44 4.94
N ALA A 97 -13.94 -4.09 5.39
CA ALA A 97 -14.80 -3.10 4.72
C ALA A 97 -14.13 -1.73 4.47
N ILE A 98 -13.21 -1.29 5.34
CA ILE A 98 -12.45 -0.04 5.14
C ILE A 98 -11.52 -0.14 3.91
N ALA A 99 -10.90 -1.29 3.67
CA ALA A 99 -10.06 -1.52 2.48
C ALA A 99 -10.88 -1.49 1.19
N ASN A 100 -12.11 -2.05 1.21
CA ASN A 100 -13.06 -1.92 0.10
C ASN A 100 -13.43 -0.46 -0.18
N MET A 101 -13.61 0.35 0.87
CA MET A 101 -13.90 1.77 0.71
C MET A 101 -12.68 2.51 0.14
N ALA A 102 -11.48 2.22 0.62
CA ALA A 102 -10.24 2.77 0.09
C ALA A 102 -10.10 2.46 -1.41
N LYS A 103 -10.31 1.20 -1.83
CA LYS A 103 -10.32 0.79 -3.25
C LYS A 103 -11.29 1.62 -4.08
N LYS A 104 -12.53 1.82 -3.60
CA LYS A 104 -13.55 2.61 -4.32
C LYS A 104 -13.16 4.09 -4.49
N MET A 105 -12.42 4.64 -3.54
CA MET A 105 -11.98 6.04 -3.55
C MET A 105 -10.66 6.24 -4.28
N SER A 106 -9.85 5.21 -4.42
CA SER A 106 -8.53 5.28 -5.02
C SER A 106 -8.59 5.63 -6.50
N SER A 107 -7.68 6.47 -6.94
CA SER A 107 -7.48 6.81 -8.35
C SER A 107 -6.66 5.74 -9.09
N VAL A 108 -5.80 5.05 -8.36
CA VAL A 108 -5.00 3.92 -8.85
C VAL A 108 -5.16 2.77 -7.87
N VAL A 109 -5.43 1.59 -8.40
CA VAL A 109 -5.51 0.34 -7.64
C VAL A 109 -4.48 -0.61 -8.22
N ILE A 110 -3.68 -1.20 -7.35
CA ILE A 110 -2.66 -2.18 -7.71
C ILE A 110 -3.01 -3.48 -7.00
N HIS A 111 -3.34 -4.51 -7.78
CA HIS A 111 -3.52 -5.86 -7.30
C HIS A 111 -2.22 -6.64 -7.52
N ILE A 112 -1.68 -7.27 -6.48
CA ILE A 112 -0.43 -8.03 -6.57
C ILE A 112 -0.77 -9.51 -6.37
N GLU A 113 -0.46 -10.32 -7.38
CA GLU A 113 -0.63 -11.77 -7.33
C GLU A 113 0.50 -12.44 -8.11
N GLY A 114 1.08 -13.51 -7.57
CA GLY A 114 2.11 -14.30 -8.25
C GLY A 114 3.28 -13.48 -8.78
N LEU A 115 3.76 -12.51 -7.99
CA LEU A 115 4.88 -11.62 -8.34
C LEU A 115 4.63 -10.74 -9.59
N LYS A 116 3.35 -10.50 -9.90
CA LYS A 116 2.91 -9.50 -10.87
C LYS A 116 2.03 -8.47 -10.20
N ALA A 117 2.12 -7.23 -10.66
CA ALA A 117 1.28 -6.11 -10.23
C ALA A 117 0.34 -5.74 -11.38
N PHE A 118 -0.95 -5.88 -11.15
CA PHE A 118 -2.02 -5.52 -12.08
C PHE A 118 -2.55 -4.14 -11.71
N VAL A 119 -2.29 -3.17 -12.56
CA VAL A 119 -2.62 -1.76 -12.30
C VAL A 119 -3.92 -1.39 -12.98
N THR A 120 -4.86 -0.87 -12.22
CA THR A 120 -6.08 -0.21 -12.72
C THR A 120 -6.03 1.26 -12.35
N SER A 121 -6.26 2.15 -13.29
CA SER A 121 -6.15 3.59 -13.08
C SER A 121 -7.36 4.32 -13.67
N ARG A 122 -7.77 5.42 -13.02
CA ARG A 122 -8.75 6.36 -13.59
C ARG A 122 -8.13 7.31 -14.62
N PHE A 123 -6.80 7.35 -14.70
CA PHE A 123 -6.06 8.30 -15.53
C PHE A 123 -5.43 7.67 -16.76
N SER A 124 -5.37 6.35 -16.83
CA SER A 124 -4.74 5.62 -17.92
C SER A 124 -5.39 4.24 -18.11
N SER A 125 -5.03 3.54 -19.17
CA SER A 125 -5.48 2.17 -19.43
C SER A 125 -5.06 1.15 -18.38
N GLY A 126 -4.16 1.53 -17.45
CA GLY A 126 -3.56 0.58 -16.53
C GLY A 126 -2.50 -0.29 -17.20
N GLY A 127 -2.29 -1.49 -16.68
CA GLY A 127 -1.33 -2.45 -17.24
C GLY A 127 -0.84 -3.47 -16.23
N GLU A 128 0.16 -4.22 -16.64
CA GLU A 128 0.81 -5.25 -15.84
C GLU A 128 2.30 -4.89 -15.67
N ILE A 129 2.83 -5.12 -14.47
CA ILE A 129 4.25 -4.96 -14.14
C ILE A 129 4.72 -6.28 -13.52
N VAL A 130 5.74 -6.90 -14.11
CA VAL A 130 6.37 -8.09 -13.54
C VAL A 130 7.34 -7.65 -12.45
N ILE A 131 7.13 -8.13 -11.22
CA ILE A 131 7.95 -7.80 -10.05
C ILE A 131 9.20 -8.68 -10.02
N ASN A 132 9.05 -9.96 -10.36
CA ASN A 132 10.13 -10.92 -10.45
C ASN A 132 9.79 -11.96 -11.52
N GLU A 133 10.51 -11.95 -12.64
CA GLU A 133 10.22 -12.80 -13.80
C GLU A 133 10.28 -14.29 -13.46
N GLU A 134 11.38 -14.75 -12.87
CA GLU A 134 11.59 -16.17 -12.56
C GLU A 134 10.45 -16.73 -11.68
N LYS A 135 10.10 -16.01 -10.62
CA LYS A 135 9.05 -16.45 -9.69
C LYS A 135 7.64 -16.29 -10.26
N ALA A 136 7.42 -15.27 -11.10
CA ALA A 136 6.16 -15.09 -11.80
C ALA A 136 5.91 -16.24 -12.79
N ASP A 137 6.94 -16.65 -13.52
CA ASP A 137 6.86 -17.79 -14.44
C ASP A 137 6.58 -19.11 -13.73
N ILE A 138 7.15 -19.30 -12.53
CA ILE A 138 6.83 -20.47 -11.68
C ILE A 138 5.36 -20.45 -11.25
N TYR A 139 4.84 -19.30 -10.87
CA TYR A 139 3.45 -19.16 -10.37
C TYR A 139 2.41 -19.28 -11.49
N TRP A 140 2.65 -18.59 -12.61
CA TRP A 140 1.68 -18.50 -13.71
C TRP A 140 1.84 -19.60 -14.77
N GLY A 141 2.94 -20.36 -14.71
CA GLY A 141 3.40 -21.24 -15.77
C GLY A 141 4.13 -20.45 -16.85
N SER A 142 5.28 -20.96 -17.32
CA SER A 142 5.92 -20.42 -18.51
C SER A 142 4.93 -20.57 -19.66
N ALA A 143 4.62 -19.48 -20.35
CA ALA A 143 4.03 -19.58 -21.66
C ALA A 143 5.08 -20.21 -22.55
N GLU A 144 5.09 -21.53 -22.68
CA GLU A 144 5.83 -22.19 -23.75
C GLU A 144 5.31 -21.58 -25.05
N MET A 145 6.14 -20.78 -25.69
CA MET A 145 5.88 -20.36 -27.06
C MET A 145 5.85 -21.63 -27.88
N GLU A 146 4.64 -22.11 -28.18
CA GLU A 146 4.44 -23.05 -29.27
C GLU A 146 4.85 -22.33 -30.56
N THR A 147 6.13 -22.47 -30.89
CA THR A 147 6.62 -22.21 -32.24
C THR A 147 6.15 -23.36 -33.13
N ASN A 148 5.03 -23.14 -33.78
CA ASN A 148 4.69 -23.87 -35.01
C ASN A 148 5.19 -23.10 -36.22
#